data_f428404fc169ce7c4ec891c1a7e979ec
#
_entry.id   f428404fc169ce7c4ec891c1a7e979ec
#
_cell.length_a   1.000
_cell.length_b   1.000
_cell.length_c   1.000
_cell.angle_alpha   90.00
_cell.angle_beta   90.00
_cell.angle_gamma   90.00
#
_symmetry.space_group_name_H-M   'P 1'
#
loop_
_entity.id
_entity.type
_entity.pdbx_description
1 polymer ?
#
loop_
_entity_poly.entity_id
_entity_poly.type
_entity_poly.pdbx_seq_one_letter_code
_entity_poly.pdbx_strand_id
1 'polypeptide(L)'
;MISSHIAHDCQVGNNVIIANNVPLGGHAVIEDNVVIGGNSAVQQFTRIGKMAMIGGMTGVLHDVIPYGLSTGNRNSLQGLNLIGLRRAKFENKDILGLSEAYKEIFASKNINENISKLN
;
A
#
# COMPACT_ATOMS: atom_id res chain seq x y z
N MET A 1 12.83 2.70 12.58
CA MET A 1 11.79 3.75 12.49
C MET A 1 12.06 4.91 13.46
N ILE A 2 13.08 5.66 13.16
CA ILE A 2 13.42 6.83 13.97
C ILE A 2 12.40 7.94 13.69
N SER A 3 11.93 8.59 14.75
CA SER A 3 10.97 9.69 14.65
C SER A 3 9.63 9.33 13.99
N SER A 4 9.31 8.06 13.95
CA SER A 4 8.00 7.64 13.49
C SER A 4 7.03 7.63 14.66
N HIS A 5 5.74 7.77 14.35
CA HIS A 5 4.71 7.84 15.37
C HIS A 5 3.53 6.96 14.97
N ILE A 6 3.11 6.15 15.89
CA ILE A 6 1.92 5.31 15.70
C ILE A 6 0.85 5.85 16.63
N ALA A 7 -0.18 6.45 16.04
CA ALA A 7 -1.25 7.06 16.82
C ALA A 7 -2.15 6.00 17.44
N HIS A 8 -3.16 6.43 18.18
CA HIS A 8 -4.02 5.54 18.93
C HIS A 8 -4.80 4.61 18.00
N ASP A 9 -5.03 3.40 18.51
CA ASP A 9 -5.86 2.40 17.86
C ASP A 9 -5.40 1.96 16.47
N CYS A 10 -4.12 2.13 16.16
CA CYS A 10 -3.55 1.58 14.94
C CYS A 10 -3.36 0.08 15.08
N GLN A 11 -3.53 -0.63 13.97
CA GLN A 11 -3.23 -2.05 13.90
C GLN A 11 -2.08 -2.24 12.93
N VAL A 12 -0.98 -2.78 13.41
CA VAL A 12 0.19 -3.00 12.59
C VAL A 12 0.49 -4.50 12.59
N GLY A 13 0.51 -5.09 11.41
CA GLY A 13 0.70 -6.52 11.26
C GLY A 13 2.14 -6.97 11.48
N ASN A 14 2.44 -8.16 11.01
CA ASN A 14 3.74 -8.79 11.20
C ASN A 14 4.71 -8.40 10.10
N ASN A 15 5.99 -8.28 10.47
CA ASN A 15 7.06 -8.01 9.50
C ASN A 15 6.86 -6.73 8.70
N VAL A 16 6.27 -5.73 9.33
CA VAL A 16 6.07 -4.42 8.71
C VAL A 16 7.35 -3.61 8.88
N ILE A 17 7.79 -2.99 7.80
CA ILE A 17 8.95 -2.10 7.84
C ILE A 17 8.47 -0.67 7.67
N ILE A 18 8.67 0.12 8.69
CA ILE A 18 8.34 1.54 8.67
C ILE A 18 9.65 2.32 8.77
N ALA A 19 9.98 3.04 7.73
CA ALA A 19 11.21 3.81 7.71
C ALA A 19 11.12 5.03 8.61
N ASN A 20 12.11 5.91 8.56
CA ASN A 20 12.19 7.05 9.47
C ASN A 20 11.16 8.12 9.15
N ASN A 21 10.69 8.79 10.19
CA ASN A 21 9.81 9.96 10.07
C ASN A 21 8.48 9.64 9.41
N VAL A 22 7.87 8.51 9.79
CA VAL A 22 6.59 8.10 9.24
C VAL A 22 5.52 8.13 10.33
N PRO A 23 4.65 9.14 10.35
CA PRO A 23 3.53 9.13 11.28
C PRO A 23 2.35 8.33 10.72
N LEU A 24 1.74 7.52 11.57
CA LEU A 24 0.51 6.81 11.24
C LEU A 24 -0.64 7.50 11.96
N GLY A 25 -1.65 7.91 11.22
CA GLY A 25 -2.85 8.51 11.80
C GLY A 25 -3.66 7.49 12.59
N GLY A 26 -4.54 7.97 13.45
CA GLY A 26 -5.33 7.10 14.30
C GLY A 26 -6.17 6.09 13.52
N HIS A 27 -6.35 4.90 14.07
CA HIS A 27 -7.14 3.82 13.48
C HIS A 27 -6.64 3.35 12.10
N ALA A 28 -5.40 3.67 11.74
CA ALA A 28 -4.82 3.14 10.50
C ALA A 28 -4.58 1.64 10.66
N VAL A 29 -4.76 0.89 9.58
CA VAL A 29 -4.54 -0.55 9.58
C VAL A 29 -3.45 -0.88 8.57
N ILE A 30 -2.34 -1.42 9.05
CA ILE A 30 -1.21 -1.80 8.21
C ILE A 30 -1.13 -3.32 8.27
N GLU A 31 -1.36 -3.97 7.15
CA GLU A 31 -1.36 -5.43 7.12
C GLU A 31 0.06 -5.99 7.04
N ASP A 32 0.18 -7.32 6.96
CA ASP A 32 1.47 -7.97 7.06
C ASP A 32 2.41 -7.63 5.91
N ASN A 33 3.69 -7.57 6.20
CA ASN A 33 4.75 -7.44 5.21
C ASN A 33 4.69 -6.16 4.38
N VAL A 34 4.09 -5.11 4.92
CA VAL A 34 4.04 -3.81 4.27
C VAL A 34 5.36 -3.08 4.49
N VAL A 35 5.82 -2.36 3.48
CA VAL A 35 7.00 -1.50 3.57
C VAL A 35 6.57 -0.07 3.33
N ILE A 36 6.87 0.82 4.28
CA ILE A 36 6.55 2.24 4.16
C ILE A 36 7.84 3.03 4.09
N GLY A 37 8.06 3.70 2.97
CA GLY A 37 9.26 4.48 2.74
C GLY A 37 9.36 5.71 3.63
N GLY A 38 10.56 6.21 3.81
CA GLY A 38 10.83 7.32 4.72
C GLY A 38 10.09 8.60 4.38
N ASN A 39 9.77 9.36 5.41
CA ASN A 39 9.09 10.65 5.30
C ASN A 39 7.70 10.57 4.65
N SER A 40 7.11 9.39 4.65
CA SER A 40 5.72 9.22 4.23
C SER A 40 4.81 9.45 5.43
N ALA A 41 3.54 9.72 5.17
CA ALA A 41 2.55 9.88 6.22
C ALA A 41 1.29 9.11 5.84
N VAL A 42 0.65 8.51 6.83
CA VAL A 42 -0.56 7.71 6.59
C VAL A 42 -1.73 8.41 7.29
N GLN A 43 -2.76 8.72 6.52
CA GLN A 43 -3.93 9.40 7.06
C GLN A 43 -4.73 8.46 7.96
N GLN A 44 -5.44 9.03 8.93
CA GLN A 44 -6.27 8.25 9.85
C GLN A 44 -7.30 7.41 9.07
N PHE A 45 -7.63 6.27 9.64
CA PHE A 45 -8.61 5.32 9.09
C PHE A 45 -8.24 4.70 7.74
N THR A 46 -6.99 4.86 7.31
CA THR A 46 -6.53 4.27 6.05
C THR A 46 -6.08 2.83 6.26
N ARG A 47 -6.35 1.96 5.30
CA ARG A 47 -5.88 0.58 5.33
C ARG A 47 -4.86 0.36 4.23
N ILE A 48 -3.72 -0.20 4.59
CA ILE A 48 -2.69 -0.59 3.63
C ILE A 48 -2.64 -2.11 3.59
N GLY A 49 -2.95 -2.66 2.43
CA GLY A 49 -3.05 -4.11 2.25
C GLY A 49 -1.72 -4.83 2.32
N LYS A 50 -1.77 -6.13 2.58
CA LYS A 50 -0.55 -6.92 2.81
C LYS A 50 0.40 -6.82 1.63
N MET A 51 1.69 -6.86 1.94
CA MET A 51 2.78 -6.79 0.97
C MET A 51 2.77 -5.57 0.06
N ALA A 52 1.99 -4.56 0.38
CA ALA A 52 2.03 -3.30 -0.35
C ALA A 52 3.32 -2.56 -0.02
N MET A 53 3.74 -1.70 -0.92
CA MET A 53 4.91 -0.85 -0.72
C MET A 53 4.52 0.59 -0.93
N ILE A 54 4.86 1.42 0.04
CA ILE A 54 4.65 2.87 -0.05
C ILE A 54 6.00 3.50 -0.31
N GLY A 55 6.12 4.18 -1.43
CA GLY A 55 7.36 4.89 -1.77
C GLY A 55 7.64 6.00 -0.79
N GLY A 56 8.89 6.45 -0.73
CA GLY A 56 9.26 7.52 0.18
C GLY A 56 8.53 8.82 -0.13
N MET A 57 8.32 9.63 0.89
CA MET A 57 7.67 10.94 0.79
C MET A 57 6.27 10.89 0.21
N THR A 58 5.55 9.80 0.49
CA THR A 58 4.18 9.61 0.01
C THR A 58 3.19 10.02 1.08
N GLY A 59 2.17 10.79 0.69
CA GLY A 59 1.03 11.05 1.57
C GLY A 59 -0.04 10.00 1.28
N VAL A 60 -0.23 9.06 2.20
CA VAL A 60 -1.20 7.99 1.99
C VAL A 60 -2.57 8.49 2.44
N LEU A 61 -3.37 8.93 1.49
CA LEU A 61 -4.70 9.50 1.73
C LEU A 61 -5.83 8.53 1.44
N HIS A 62 -5.52 7.44 0.74
CA HIS A 62 -6.51 6.45 0.34
C HIS A 62 -6.00 5.05 0.66
N ASP A 63 -6.91 4.11 0.79
CA ASP A 63 -6.55 2.73 1.01
C ASP A 63 -5.66 2.21 -0.12
N VAL A 64 -4.74 1.34 0.24
CA VAL A 64 -3.83 0.73 -0.73
C VAL A 64 -4.15 -0.75 -0.82
N ILE A 65 -4.36 -1.23 -2.04
CA ILE A 65 -4.69 -2.65 -2.25
C ILE A 65 -3.50 -3.53 -1.88
N PRO A 66 -3.75 -4.79 -1.51
CA PRO A 66 -2.64 -5.71 -1.26
C PRO A 66 -1.73 -5.81 -2.47
N TYR A 67 -0.45 -5.97 -2.21
CA TYR A 67 0.61 -6.10 -3.22
C TYR A 67 0.81 -4.86 -4.08
N GLY A 68 0.16 -3.75 -3.77
CA GLY A 68 0.28 -2.54 -4.58
C GLY A 68 1.53 -1.73 -4.29
N LEU A 69 1.93 -0.92 -5.25
CA LEU A 69 2.98 0.07 -5.08
C LEU A 69 2.35 1.44 -5.22
N SER A 70 2.43 2.24 -4.18
CA SER A 70 1.80 3.55 -4.13
C SER A 70 2.84 4.62 -3.88
N THR A 71 2.79 5.69 -4.65
CA THR A 71 3.73 6.80 -4.52
C THR A 71 3.03 8.13 -4.74
N GLY A 72 3.74 9.20 -4.41
CA GLY A 72 3.28 10.56 -4.71
C GLY A 72 2.51 11.20 -3.58
N ASN A 73 2.21 12.47 -3.75
CA ASN A 73 1.58 13.26 -2.69
C ASN A 73 0.20 12.75 -2.29
N ARG A 74 -0.47 12.05 -3.18
CA ARG A 74 -1.81 11.53 -2.93
C ARG A 74 -1.89 10.04 -3.14
N ASN A 75 -0.77 9.35 -2.92
CA ASN A 75 -0.63 7.91 -3.05
C ASN A 75 -1.28 7.33 -4.31
N SER A 76 -0.80 7.78 -5.45
CA SER A 76 -1.20 7.19 -6.71
C SER A 76 -0.70 5.76 -6.81
N LEU A 77 -1.57 4.85 -7.24
CA LEU A 77 -1.18 3.46 -7.40
C LEU A 77 -0.37 3.32 -8.67
N GLN A 78 0.87 2.86 -8.54
CA GLN A 78 1.80 2.77 -9.65
C GLN A 78 1.93 1.37 -10.24
N GLY A 79 1.38 0.36 -9.58
CA GLY A 79 1.50 -1.01 -10.03
C GLY A 79 1.62 -1.96 -8.87
N LEU A 80 2.18 -3.11 -9.12
CA LEU A 80 2.42 -4.11 -8.09
C LEU A 80 3.78 -3.93 -7.46
N ASN A 81 3.91 -4.37 -6.23
CA ASN A 81 5.17 -4.40 -5.52
C ASN A 81 5.99 -5.61 -5.99
N LEU A 82 6.58 -5.50 -7.18
CA LEU A 82 7.30 -6.61 -7.78
C LEU A 82 8.52 -7.03 -6.97
N ILE A 83 9.21 -6.06 -6.38
CA ILE A 83 10.39 -6.36 -5.57
C ILE A 83 9.99 -7.18 -4.35
N GLY A 84 8.92 -6.79 -3.67
CA GLY A 84 8.45 -7.51 -2.50
C GLY A 84 7.95 -8.90 -2.85
N LEU A 85 7.24 -9.03 -3.97
CA LEU A 85 6.75 -10.33 -4.40
C LEU A 85 7.89 -11.29 -4.70
N ARG A 86 8.93 -10.80 -5.37
CA ARG A 86 10.10 -11.62 -5.66
C ARG A 86 10.86 -12.00 -4.41
N ARG A 87 10.99 -11.07 -3.46
CA ARG A 87 11.65 -11.36 -2.19
C ARG A 87 10.89 -12.40 -1.39
N ALA A 88 9.58 -12.43 -1.51
CA ALA A 88 8.74 -13.42 -0.84
C ALA A 88 8.73 -14.74 -1.61
N LYS A 89 9.50 -14.84 -2.67
CA LYS A 89 9.64 -16.07 -3.49
C LYS A 89 8.37 -16.48 -4.21
N PHE A 90 7.59 -15.52 -4.61
CA PHE A 90 6.45 -15.79 -5.49
C PHE A 90 7.00 -16.25 -6.84
N GLU A 91 6.39 -17.24 -7.42
CA GLU A 91 6.79 -17.71 -8.72
C GLU A 91 6.36 -16.73 -9.81
N ASN A 92 7.08 -16.72 -10.92
CA ASN A 92 6.74 -15.79 -12.00
C ASN A 92 5.30 -15.95 -12.48
N LYS A 93 4.79 -17.17 -12.52
CA LYS A 93 3.41 -17.38 -12.93
C LYS A 93 2.43 -16.73 -11.97
N ASP A 94 2.73 -16.72 -10.68
CA ASP A 94 1.88 -16.10 -9.68
C ASP A 94 1.90 -14.59 -9.83
N ILE A 95 3.08 -14.04 -10.11
CA ILE A 95 3.21 -12.61 -10.34
C ILE A 95 2.45 -12.20 -11.59
N LEU A 96 2.53 -13.00 -12.64
CA LEU A 96 1.77 -12.73 -13.86
C LEU A 96 0.28 -12.78 -13.60
N GLY A 97 -0.18 -13.75 -12.81
CA GLY A 97 -1.58 -13.85 -12.46
C GLY A 97 -2.07 -12.61 -11.71
N LEU A 98 -1.28 -12.16 -10.75
CA LEU A 98 -1.60 -10.94 -10.01
C LEU A 98 -1.60 -9.72 -10.93
N SER A 99 -0.64 -9.65 -11.84
CA SER A 99 -0.57 -8.53 -12.78
C SER A 99 -1.78 -8.49 -13.69
N GLU A 100 -2.24 -9.64 -14.16
CA GLU A 100 -3.42 -9.70 -15.00
C GLU A 100 -4.67 -9.31 -14.23
N ALA A 101 -4.81 -9.82 -13.01
CA ALA A 101 -5.93 -9.44 -12.16
C ALA A 101 -5.93 -7.94 -11.90
N TYR A 102 -4.76 -7.39 -11.67
CA TYR A 102 -4.59 -5.97 -11.44
C TYR A 102 -5.03 -5.15 -12.66
N LYS A 103 -4.65 -5.61 -13.85
CA LYS A 103 -5.07 -4.93 -15.08
C LYS A 103 -6.57 -4.97 -15.25
N GLU A 104 -7.18 -6.09 -14.90
CA GLU A 104 -8.63 -6.20 -14.98
C GLU A 104 -9.31 -5.22 -14.02
N ILE A 105 -8.78 -5.10 -12.81
CA ILE A 105 -9.30 -4.15 -11.84
C ILE A 105 -9.20 -2.73 -12.38
N PHE A 106 -8.07 -2.39 -12.98
CA PHE A 106 -7.90 -1.08 -13.57
C PHE A 106 -8.84 -0.84 -14.74
N ALA A 107 -9.02 -1.83 -15.59
CA ALA A 107 -9.95 -1.70 -16.70
C ALA A 107 -11.35 -1.47 -16.19
N SER A 108 -11.78 -2.25 -15.22
CA SER A 108 -13.08 -2.08 -14.59
C SER A 108 -13.22 -0.71 -13.96
N LYS A 109 -12.18 -0.25 -13.29
CA LYS A 109 -12.22 1.05 -12.66
C LYS A 109 -12.33 2.16 -13.70
N ASN A 110 -11.62 2.04 -14.80
CA ASN A 110 -11.71 3.04 -15.86
C ASN A 110 -13.10 3.09 -16.48
N ILE A 111 -13.71 1.93 -16.65
CA ILE A 111 -15.05 1.87 -17.19
C ILE A 111 -16.05 2.40 -16.19
N ASN A 112 -15.89 2.06 -14.96
CA ASN A 112 -16.83 2.38 -13.89
C ASN A 112 -16.40 3.52 -13.02
N GLU A 113 -15.38 4.23 -13.39
CA GLU A 113 -14.90 5.28 -12.53
C GLU A 113 -15.94 6.35 -12.41
N ASN A 114 -16.72 6.47 -13.39
CA ASN A 114 -17.82 7.34 -13.32
C ASN A 114 -18.95 6.75 -12.52
N ILE A 115 -18.86 5.51 -12.31
CA ILE A 115 -19.78 4.77 -11.56
C ILE A 115 -19.36 4.59 -10.19
N SER A 116 -18.35 4.76 -9.97
CA SER A 116 -17.86 4.55 -8.82
C SER A 116 -17.52 3.89 -8.13
N LYS A 117 -17.16 3.53 -8.31
CA LYS A 117 -16.84 3.01 -7.81
C LYS A 117 -16.50 2.10 -7.34
N LEU A 118 -16.21 1.66 -7.56
CA LEU A 118 -15.79 0.62 -7.11
C LEU A 118 -15.25 0.80 -5.96
N ASN A 119 -15.25 1.08 -5.49
CA ASN A 119 -14.68 1.21 -4.37
C ASN A 119 -14.67 0.59 -3.68
#